data_bebf6b2094d15cfd49660fc64d1105e4
#
_entry.id   bebf6b2094d15cfd49660fc64d1105e4
#
_cell.length_a   1.000
_cell.length_b   1.000
_cell.length_c   1.000
_cell.angle_alpha   90.00
_cell.angle_beta   90.00
_cell.angle_gamma   90.00
#
_symmetry.space_group_name_H-M   'P 1'
#
loop_
_entity.id
_entity.type
_entity.pdbx_description
1 polymer ?
#
loop_
_entity_poly.entity_id
_entity_poly.type
_entity_poly.pdbx_seq_one_letter_code
_entity_poly.pdbx_strand_id
1 'polypeptide(L)'
;RSPEAAALLAKLLLNPNVPRAEHSRLVRALDFHDIKPKEAALTALLEGDAKRNPATYLEAFQRATPKFLEKHPEVLKRVESAMLASKGTVTFVDMVSLFHRKDMVKHLMDMVQSTPENEPGVRAAGQIFAFKEGHRIAAALNKPNQAPAFLKALGFVGNNQAVAMLRAVTTDEARFESSRLLAITALGRSSSGAG
;
A
#
# COMPACT_ATOMS: atom_id res chain seq x y z
N ARG A 1 31.90 13.01 -2.71
CA ARG A 1 30.45 12.95 -2.99
C ARG A 1 30.14 14.04 -4.00
N SER A 2 30.32 13.73 -5.28
CA SER A 2 30.23 14.76 -6.30
C SER A 2 28.77 14.99 -6.74
N PRO A 3 28.43 16.21 -7.17
CA PRO A 3 27.12 16.52 -7.76
C PRO A 3 26.78 15.65 -8.97
N GLU A 4 27.80 15.28 -9.76
CA GLU A 4 27.68 14.43 -10.92
C GLU A 4 27.19 13.02 -10.56
N ALA A 5 27.60 12.48 -9.42
CA ALA A 5 27.15 11.17 -8.97
C ALA A 5 25.65 11.16 -8.62
N ALA A 6 25.12 12.20 -7.98
CA ALA A 6 23.68 12.32 -7.72
C ALA A 6 22.88 12.47 -9.03
N ALA A 7 23.38 13.26 -9.99
CA ALA A 7 22.78 13.39 -11.29
C ALA A 7 22.78 12.07 -12.08
N LEU A 8 23.86 11.29 -11.98
CA LEU A 8 23.95 9.96 -12.60
C LEU A 8 22.93 9.00 -11.99
N LEU A 9 22.78 8.99 -10.65
CA LEU A 9 21.75 8.18 -9.98
C LEU A 9 20.35 8.50 -10.49
N ALA A 10 20.00 9.79 -10.63
CA ALA A 10 18.71 10.19 -11.19
C ALA A 10 18.54 9.70 -12.65
N LYS A 11 19.57 9.84 -13.48
CA LYS A 11 19.53 9.33 -14.87
C LYS A 11 19.35 7.81 -14.93
N LEU A 12 20.01 7.05 -14.05
CA LEU A 12 19.84 5.61 -13.96
C LEU A 12 18.42 5.23 -13.58
N LEU A 13 17.83 5.91 -12.58
CA LEU A 13 16.48 5.66 -12.10
C LEU A 13 15.39 6.00 -13.16
N LEU A 14 15.69 6.95 -14.04
CA LEU A 14 14.80 7.32 -15.16
C LEU A 14 15.03 6.43 -16.39
N ASN A 15 16.10 5.65 -16.44
CA ASN A 15 16.41 4.79 -17.58
C ASN A 15 15.53 3.52 -17.56
N PRO A 16 14.74 3.26 -18.62
CA PRO A 16 13.85 2.09 -18.70
C PRO A 16 14.56 0.75 -18.69
N ASN A 17 15.85 0.73 -19.03
CA ASN A 17 16.66 -0.50 -19.09
C ASN A 17 17.23 -0.90 -17.73
N VAL A 18 17.14 -0.04 -16.71
CA VAL A 18 17.56 -0.41 -15.34
C VAL A 18 16.47 -1.28 -14.71
N PRO A 19 16.82 -2.48 -14.21
CA PRO A 19 15.87 -3.37 -13.56
C PRO A 19 15.19 -2.69 -12.36
N ARG A 20 13.86 -2.83 -12.24
CA ARG A 20 13.10 -2.23 -11.13
C ARG A 20 13.58 -2.67 -9.75
N ALA A 21 14.10 -3.88 -9.63
CA ALA A 21 14.68 -4.40 -8.39
C ALA A 21 15.86 -3.57 -7.87
N GLU A 22 16.58 -2.86 -8.76
CA GLU A 22 17.71 -2.00 -8.40
C GLU A 22 17.27 -0.59 -7.96
N HIS A 23 16.05 -0.17 -8.30
CA HIS A 23 15.60 1.21 -8.08
C HIS A 23 15.62 1.61 -6.60
N SER A 24 15.15 0.76 -5.69
CA SER A 24 15.15 1.06 -4.25
C SER A 24 16.57 1.27 -3.71
N ARG A 25 17.54 0.49 -4.18
CA ARG A 25 18.95 0.65 -3.82
C ARG A 25 19.52 1.98 -4.33
N LEU A 26 19.23 2.34 -5.58
CA LEU A 26 19.69 3.57 -6.20
C LEU A 26 19.06 4.82 -5.55
N VAL A 27 17.77 4.78 -5.21
CA VAL A 27 17.11 5.88 -4.49
C VAL A 27 17.72 6.08 -3.12
N ARG A 28 17.98 4.99 -2.38
CA ARG A 28 18.67 5.06 -1.08
C ARG A 28 20.09 5.62 -1.18
N ALA A 29 20.80 5.39 -2.28
CA ALA A 29 22.12 5.96 -2.49
C ALA A 29 22.11 7.50 -2.49
N LEU A 30 20.98 8.15 -2.84
CA LEU A 30 20.82 9.60 -2.75
C LEU A 30 20.95 10.13 -1.30
N ASP A 31 20.67 9.30 -0.29
CA ASP A 31 20.75 9.72 1.11
C ASP A 31 22.19 10.02 1.57
N PHE A 32 23.18 9.56 0.82
CA PHE A 32 24.61 9.81 1.09
C PHE A 32 25.16 11.07 0.38
N HIS A 33 24.33 11.80 -0.35
CA HIS A 33 24.73 13.03 -1.04
C HIS A 33 24.35 14.28 -0.24
N ASP A 34 25.08 15.39 -0.52
CA ASP A 34 24.76 16.69 0.05
C ASP A 34 23.37 17.18 -0.42
N ILE A 35 22.79 18.12 0.34
CA ILE A 35 21.40 18.57 0.17
C ILE A 35 21.14 19.04 -1.26
N LYS A 36 21.97 19.93 -1.83
CA LYS A 36 21.74 20.50 -3.17
C LYS A 36 21.73 19.47 -4.30
N PRO A 37 22.77 18.58 -4.42
CA PRO A 37 22.76 17.50 -5.41
C PRO A 37 21.58 16.53 -5.22
N LYS A 38 21.21 16.21 -3.97
CA LYS A 38 20.06 15.36 -3.64
C LYS A 38 18.75 16.02 -4.09
N GLU A 39 18.53 17.30 -3.79
CA GLU A 39 17.32 18.03 -4.22
C GLU A 39 17.20 18.06 -5.75
N ALA A 40 18.28 18.31 -6.48
CA ALA A 40 18.26 18.28 -7.96
C ALA A 40 17.90 16.89 -8.51
N ALA A 41 18.43 15.83 -7.91
CA ALA A 41 18.10 14.44 -8.29
C ALA A 41 16.62 14.10 -7.97
N LEU A 42 16.11 14.50 -6.79
CA LEU A 42 14.72 14.34 -6.41
C LEU A 42 13.77 15.11 -7.34
N THR A 43 14.14 16.35 -7.72
CA THR A 43 13.38 17.14 -8.72
C THR A 43 13.23 16.35 -10.01
N ALA A 44 14.33 15.85 -10.58
CA ALA A 44 14.29 15.10 -11.83
C ALA A 44 13.42 13.83 -11.72
N LEU A 45 13.46 13.11 -10.59
CA LEU A 45 12.64 11.91 -10.35
C LEU A 45 11.16 12.24 -10.18
N LEU A 46 10.83 13.28 -9.41
CA LEU A 46 9.47 13.65 -9.06
C LEU A 46 8.78 14.47 -10.16
N GLU A 47 9.53 15.11 -11.05
CA GLU A 47 9.01 15.74 -12.28
C GLU A 47 8.84 14.74 -13.41
N GLY A 48 9.43 13.54 -13.32
CA GLY A 48 9.29 12.47 -14.29
C GLY A 48 7.88 11.86 -14.34
N ASP A 49 7.71 10.86 -15.20
CA ASP A 49 6.44 10.14 -15.33
C ASP A 49 6.19 9.24 -14.12
N ALA A 50 5.42 9.75 -13.16
CA ALA A 50 5.04 9.04 -11.94
C ALA A 50 4.28 7.72 -12.20
N LYS A 51 3.60 7.59 -13.34
CA LYS A 51 2.86 6.38 -13.72
C LYS A 51 3.79 5.25 -14.14
N ARG A 52 4.97 5.59 -14.65
CA ARG A 52 5.92 4.61 -15.18
C ARG A 52 6.54 3.75 -14.08
N ASN A 53 6.84 4.35 -12.93
CA ASN A 53 7.39 3.65 -11.77
C ASN A 53 6.88 4.23 -10.45
N PRO A 54 5.63 3.91 -10.05
CA PRO A 54 5.02 4.46 -8.84
C PRO A 54 5.80 4.16 -7.55
N ALA A 55 6.47 3.01 -7.46
CA ALA A 55 7.27 2.65 -6.29
C ALA A 55 8.50 3.56 -6.14
N THR A 56 9.24 3.81 -7.22
CA THR A 56 10.38 4.74 -7.21
C THR A 56 9.91 6.17 -6.91
N TYR A 57 8.76 6.56 -7.46
CA TYR A 57 8.16 7.86 -7.18
C TYR A 57 7.84 8.00 -5.68
N LEU A 58 7.21 6.99 -5.07
CA LEU A 58 6.91 6.97 -3.64
C LEU A 58 8.19 7.08 -2.78
N GLU A 59 9.22 6.29 -3.08
CA GLU A 59 10.49 6.33 -2.36
C GLU A 59 11.19 7.69 -2.49
N ALA A 60 11.15 8.32 -3.66
CA ALA A 60 11.67 9.67 -3.88
C ALA A 60 10.85 10.71 -3.10
N PHE A 61 9.52 10.61 -3.12
CA PHE A 61 8.63 11.51 -2.40
C PHE A 61 8.87 11.46 -0.87
N GLN A 62 9.07 10.28 -0.30
CA GLN A 62 9.37 10.11 1.13
C GLN A 62 10.67 10.80 1.58
N ARG A 63 11.56 11.12 0.62
CA ARG A 63 12.81 11.85 0.86
C ARG A 63 12.70 13.36 0.61
N ALA A 64 11.56 13.80 0.07
CA ALA A 64 11.30 15.21 -0.14
C ALA A 64 11.02 15.90 1.21
N THR A 65 11.70 17.01 1.45
CA THR A 65 11.46 17.81 2.65
C THR A 65 10.22 18.70 2.47
N PRO A 66 9.54 19.18 3.55
CA PRO A 66 8.46 20.14 3.44
C PRO A 66 8.85 21.37 2.60
N LYS A 67 10.05 21.92 2.83
CA LYS A 67 10.60 23.07 2.09
C LYS A 67 10.77 22.76 0.59
N PHE A 68 11.12 21.52 0.23
CA PHE A 68 11.19 21.07 -1.16
C PHE A 68 9.79 21.06 -1.77
N LEU A 69 8.81 20.49 -1.09
CA LEU A 69 7.43 20.41 -1.58
C LEU A 69 6.75 21.78 -1.74
N GLU A 70 7.07 22.74 -0.87
CA GLU A 70 6.62 24.13 -1.01
C GLU A 70 7.12 24.78 -2.31
N LYS A 71 8.35 24.44 -2.74
CA LYS A 71 8.93 24.93 -4.00
C LYS A 71 8.42 24.20 -5.25
N HIS A 72 7.91 22.98 -5.09
CA HIS A 72 7.51 22.07 -6.15
C HIS A 72 6.07 21.57 -5.99
N PRO A 73 5.06 22.46 -5.99
CA PRO A 73 3.66 22.08 -5.74
C PRO A 73 3.08 21.13 -6.80
N GLU A 74 3.66 21.09 -8.00
CA GLU A 74 3.30 20.15 -9.08
C GLU A 74 3.58 18.69 -8.70
N VAL A 75 4.53 18.42 -7.80
CA VAL A 75 4.84 17.07 -7.30
C VAL A 75 3.62 16.47 -6.60
N LEU A 76 2.91 17.27 -5.80
CA LEU A 76 1.69 16.79 -5.12
C LEU A 76 0.58 16.40 -6.09
N LYS A 77 0.43 17.13 -7.22
CA LYS A 77 -0.56 16.80 -8.26
C LYS A 77 -0.26 15.46 -8.94
N ARG A 78 1.01 15.08 -9.03
CA ARG A 78 1.44 13.81 -9.64
C ARG A 78 1.25 12.61 -8.73
N VAL A 79 1.17 12.80 -7.40
CA VAL A 79 0.93 11.73 -6.41
C VAL A 79 -0.33 10.93 -6.77
N GLU A 80 -1.42 11.59 -7.12
CA GLU A 80 -2.66 10.92 -7.46
C GLU A 80 -2.51 10.03 -8.71
N SER A 81 -1.83 10.54 -9.74
CA SER A 81 -1.54 9.75 -10.94
C SER A 81 -0.67 8.52 -10.64
N ALA A 82 0.37 8.66 -9.80
CA ALA A 82 1.21 7.55 -9.37
C ALA A 82 0.43 6.53 -8.55
N MET A 83 -0.41 6.99 -7.63
CA MET A 83 -1.28 6.16 -6.80
C MET A 83 -2.23 5.33 -7.68
N LEU A 84 -2.94 5.97 -8.60
CA LEU A 84 -3.87 5.29 -9.50
C LEU A 84 -3.18 4.28 -10.42
N ALA A 85 -1.96 4.58 -10.87
CA ALA A 85 -1.15 3.67 -11.70
C ALA A 85 -0.64 2.45 -10.92
N SER A 86 -0.59 2.53 -9.58
CA SER A 86 -0.13 1.42 -8.71
C SER A 86 -1.27 0.57 -8.13
N LYS A 87 -2.53 0.78 -8.55
CA LYS A 87 -3.66 -0.02 -8.08
C LYS A 87 -3.38 -1.52 -8.15
N GLY A 88 -3.83 -2.24 -7.12
CA GLY A 88 -3.62 -3.68 -7.02
C GLY A 88 -2.26 -4.09 -6.44
N THR A 89 -1.38 -3.14 -6.12
CA THR A 89 -0.04 -3.39 -5.56
C THR A 89 0.10 -2.90 -4.12
N VAL A 90 1.13 -3.38 -3.41
CA VAL A 90 1.51 -2.87 -2.09
C VAL A 90 1.82 -1.37 -2.14
N THR A 91 2.48 -0.90 -3.19
CA THR A 91 2.79 0.52 -3.39
C THR A 91 1.53 1.40 -3.34
N PHE A 92 0.41 0.95 -3.91
CA PHE A 92 -0.86 1.67 -3.79
C PHE A 92 -1.29 1.82 -2.33
N VAL A 93 -1.25 0.74 -1.55
CA VAL A 93 -1.64 0.75 -0.12
C VAL A 93 -0.73 1.69 0.66
N ASP A 94 0.58 1.65 0.41
CA ASP A 94 1.56 2.51 1.08
C ASP A 94 1.33 3.99 0.75
N MET A 95 1.02 4.32 -0.51
CA MET A 95 0.66 5.69 -0.90
C MET A 95 -0.64 6.15 -0.25
N VAL A 96 -1.69 5.31 -0.26
CA VAL A 96 -2.97 5.59 0.39
C VAL A 96 -2.79 5.85 1.88
N SER A 97 -1.93 5.07 2.54
CA SER A 97 -1.58 5.26 3.94
C SER A 97 -0.83 6.56 4.19
N LEU A 98 0.26 6.81 3.45
CA LEU A 98 1.13 7.98 3.58
C LEU A 98 0.38 9.30 3.40
N PHE A 99 -0.51 9.35 2.40
CA PHE A 99 -1.28 10.55 2.06
C PHE A 99 -2.65 10.62 2.76
N HIS A 100 -2.95 9.68 3.67
CA HIS A 100 -4.22 9.59 4.41
C HIS A 100 -5.47 9.64 3.51
N ARG A 101 -5.42 9.01 2.33
CA ARG A 101 -6.45 9.04 1.28
C ARG A 101 -7.62 8.09 1.60
N LYS A 102 -8.46 8.47 2.58
CA LYS A 102 -9.67 7.72 2.95
C LYS A 102 -10.68 7.57 1.80
N ASP A 103 -10.70 8.50 0.87
CA ASP A 103 -11.50 8.43 -0.36
C ASP A 103 -11.14 7.21 -1.23
N MET A 104 -9.96 6.62 -1.06
CA MET A 104 -9.51 5.42 -1.76
C MET A 104 -9.96 4.09 -1.11
N VAL A 105 -10.72 4.12 0.00
CA VAL A 105 -11.15 2.91 0.71
C VAL A 105 -11.94 1.94 -0.21
N LYS A 106 -12.71 2.46 -1.16
CA LYS A 106 -13.37 1.59 -2.16
C LYS A 106 -12.36 0.73 -2.92
N HIS A 107 -11.26 1.30 -3.37
CA HIS A 107 -10.21 0.54 -4.07
C HIS A 107 -9.49 -0.46 -3.17
N LEU A 108 -9.30 -0.12 -1.88
CA LEU A 108 -8.77 -1.08 -0.89
C LEU A 108 -9.74 -2.27 -0.73
N MET A 109 -11.06 -2.04 -0.66
CA MET A 109 -12.07 -3.11 -0.62
C MET A 109 -12.02 -4.00 -1.87
N ASP A 110 -11.87 -3.41 -3.07
CA ASP A 110 -11.73 -4.15 -4.32
C ASP A 110 -10.45 -5.02 -4.32
N MET A 111 -9.36 -4.53 -3.73
CA MET A 111 -8.11 -5.30 -3.57
C MET A 111 -8.28 -6.50 -2.64
N VAL A 112 -8.95 -6.31 -1.49
CA VAL A 112 -9.27 -7.43 -0.58
C VAL A 112 -10.10 -8.48 -1.31
N GLN A 113 -11.09 -8.05 -2.09
CA GLN A 113 -11.95 -8.97 -2.84
C GLN A 113 -11.18 -9.77 -3.90
N SER A 114 -10.24 -9.14 -4.61
CA SER A 114 -9.52 -9.77 -5.72
C SER A 114 -8.29 -10.58 -5.30
N THR A 115 -7.61 -10.19 -4.22
CA THR A 115 -6.36 -10.82 -3.76
C THR A 115 -6.33 -11.04 -2.25
N PRO A 116 -7.31 -11.76 -1.66
CA PRO A 116 -7.52 -11.82 -0.21
C PRO A 116 -6.39 -12.46 0.60
N GLU A 117 -5.62 -13.35 -0.02
CA GLU A 117 -4.55 -14.12 0.64
C GLU A 117 -3.16 -13.62 0.24
N ASN A 118 -3.07 -12.66 -0.69
CA ASN A 118 -1.82 -12.08 -1.14
C ASN A 118 -1.49 -10.80 -0.36
N GLU A 119 -0.22 -10.46 -0.28
CA GLU A 119 0.25 -9.30 0.48
C GLU A 119 -0.52 -8.00 0.18
N PRO A 120 -0.83 -7.63 -1.09
CA PRO A 120 -1.59 -6.41 -1.36
C PRO A 120 -3.00 -6.39 -0.75
N GLY A 121 -3.73 -7.51 -0.83
CA GLY A 121 -5.08 -7.62 -0.27
C GLY A 121 -5.09 -7.62 1.26
N VAL A 122 -4.14 -8.33 1.88
CA VAL A 122 -3.99 -8.37 3.35
C VAL A 122 -3.61 -6.98 3.88
N ARG A 123 -2.65 -6.30 3.26
CA ARG A 123 -2.29 -4.92 3.62
C ARG A 123 -3.44 -3.95 3.41
N ALA A 124 -4.22 -4.10 2.34
CA ALA A 124 -5.41 -3.30 2.09
C ALA A 124 -6.44 -3.46 3.21
N ALA A 125 -6.71 -4.70 3.67
CA ALA A 125 -7.61 -4.96 4.79
C ALA A 125 -7.08 -4.30 6.09
N GLY A 126 -5.79 -4.41 6.38
CA GLY A 126 -5.15 -3.74 7.51
C GLY A 126 -5.30 -2.22 7.44
N GLN A 127 -5.12 -1.63 6.26
CA GLN A 127 -5.25 -0.18 6.05
C GLN A 127 -6.70 0.32 6.23
N ILE A 128 -7.70 -0.48 5.86
CA ILE A 128 -9.12 -0.18 6.11
C ILE A 128 -9.38 -0.06 7.62
N PHE A 129 -8.82 -0.96 8.45
CA PHE A 129 -8.91 -0.84 9.92
C PHE A 129 -8.16 0.39 10.45
N ALA A 130 -6.97 0.69 9.94
CA ALA A 130 -6.21 1.87 10.33
C ALA A 130 -6.97 3.18 10.07
N PHE A 131 -7.79 3.21 9.02
CA PHE A 131 -8.68 4.33 8.71
C PHE A 131 -9.97 4.37 9.55
N LYS A 132 -10.19 3.37 10.43
CA LYS A 132 -11.42 3.18 11.22
C LYS A 132 -12.66 2.89 10.34
N GLU A 133 -12.45 2.32 9.17
CA GLU A 133 -13.48 1.96 8.19
C GLU A 133 -13.87 0.47 8.25
N GLY A 134 -13.57 -0.22 9.36
CA GLY A 134 -13.86 -1.64 9.57
C GLY A 134 -15.33 -2.01 9.38
N HIS A 135 -16.27 -1.05 9.58
CA HIS A 135 -17.69 -1.26 9.32
C HIS A 135 -17.97 -1.66 7.85
N ARG A 136 -17.13 -1.24 6.89
CA ARG A 136 -17.26 -1.64 5.48
C ARG A 136 -16.90 -3.11 5.28
N ILE A 137 -15.90 -3.61 6.00
CA ILE A 137 -15.57 -5.04 6.03
C ILE A 137 -16.75 -5.80 6.64
N ALA A 138 -17.29 -5.35 7.78
CA ALA A 138 -18.46 -5.97 8.40
C ALA A 138 -19.67 -6.04 7.43
N ALA A 139 -19.92 -4.97 6.69
CA ALA A 139 -20.96 -4.95 5.66
C ALA A 139 -20.70 -5.96 4.51
N ALA A 140 -19.42 -6.13 4.10
CA ALA A 140 -19.05 -7.11 3.09
C ALA A 140 -19.22 -8.55 3.58
N LEU A 141 -18.98 -8.82 4.87
CA LEU A 141 -19.22 -10.13 5.49
C LEU A 141 -20.69 -10.55 5.48
N ASN A 142 -21.64 -9.63 5.32
CA ASN A 142 -23.07 -9.92 5.19
C ASN A 142 -23.48 -10.23 3.75
N LYS A 143 -22.58 -10.15 2.78
CA LYS A 143 -22.84 -10.42 1.37
C LYS A 143 -22.24 -11.77 0.97
N PRO A 144 -23.07 -12.77 0.59
CA PRO A 144 -22.56 -14.13 0.32
C PRO A 144 -21.44 -14.19 -0.73
N ASN A 145 -21.48 -13.33 -1.75
CA ASN A 145 -20.48 -13.27 -2.82
C ASN A 145 -19.18 -12.54 -2.42
N GLN A 146 -19.17 -11.79 -1.32
CA GLN A 146 -18.00 -11.05 -0.84
C GLN A 146 -17.38 -11.70 0.40
N ALA A 147 -18.21 -12.21 1.32
CA ALA A 147 -17.79 -12.76 2.60
C ALA A 147 -16.59 -13.71 2.52
N PRO A 148 -16.49 -14.68 1.58
CA PRO A 148 -15.36 -15.60 1.54
C PRO A 148 -14.01 -14.92 1.39
N ALA A 149 -13.90 -13.90 0.52
CA ALA A 149 -12.64 -13.17 0.32
C ALA A 149 -12.24 -12.40 1.59
N PHE A 150 -13.19 -11.70 2.21
CA PHE A 150 -12.90 -10.94 3.43
C PHE A 150 -12.56 -11.84 4.62
N LEU A 151 -13.24 -12.97 4.80
CA LEU A 151 -12.91 -13.95 5.85
C LEU A 151 -11.47 -14.46 5.71
N LYS A 152 -11.04 -14.79 4.48
CA LYS A 152 -9.67 -15.21 4.21
C LYS A 152 -8.66 -14.10 4.56
N ALA A 153 -8.88 -12.89 4.08
CA ALA A 153 -7.99 -11.76 4.36
C ALA A 153 -7.88 -11.46 5.86
N LEU A 154 -8.99 -11.50 6.60
CA LEU A 154 -9.02 -11.28 8.05
C LEU A 154 -8.15 -12.28 8.82
N GLY A 155 -8.08 -13.54 8.37
CA GLY A 155 -7.22 -14.55 8.97
C GLY A 155 -5.72 -14.21 8.87
N PHE A 156 -5.31 -13.50 7.82
CA PHE A 156 -3.93 -13.04 7.65
C PHE A 156 -3.66 -11.69 8.32
N VAL A 157 -4.67 -10.81 8.44
CA VAL A 157 -4.52 -9.53 9.16
C VAL A 157 -4.26 -9.76 10.64
N GLY A 158 -4.96 -10.69 11.28
CA GLY A 158 -4.72 -11.20 12.64
C GLY A 158 -4.81 -10.17 13.78
N ASN A 159 -5.20 -8.92 13.52
CA ASN A 159 -5.35 -7.91 14.56
C ASN A 159 -6.64 -8.15 15.39
N ASN A 160 -6.75 -7.50 16.56
CA ASN A 160 -7.88 -7.68 17.46
C ASN A 160 -9.25 -7.43 16.80
N GLN A 161 -9.34 -6.48 15.87
CA GLN A 161 -10.59 -6.17 15.17
C GLN A 161 -10.95 -7.29 14.18
N ALA A 162 -9.98 -7.81 13.44
CA ALA A 162 -10.16 -8.92 12.52
C ALA A 162 -10.58 -10.19 13.28
N VAL A 163 -9.91 -10.50 14.39
CA VAL A 163 -10.24 -11.64 15.25
C VAL A 163 -11.65 -11.52 15.82
N ALA A 164 -12.04 -10.34 16.31
CA ALA A 164 -13.40 -10.10 16.81
C ALA A 164 -14.46 -10.31 15.72
N MET A 165 -14.22 -9.84 14.49
CA MET A 165 -15.15 -10.07 13.37
C MET A 165 -15.24 -11.54 12.99
N LEU A 166 -14.11 -12.26 12.96
CA LEU A 166 -14.10 -13.70 12.66
C LEU A 166 -14.89 -14.48 13.74
N ARG A 167 -14.69 -14.18 15.03
CA ARG A 167 -15.45 -14.81 16.12
C ARG A 167 -16.93 -14.56 16.00
N ALA A 168 -17.35 -13.32 15.70
CA ALA A 168 -18.77 -13.01 15.48
C ALA A 168 -19.39 -13.84 14.34
N VAL A 169 -18.64 -14.09 13.27
CA VAL A 169 -19.13 -14.93 12.16
C VAL A 169 -19.23 -16.41 12.59
N THR A 170 -18.32 -16.93 13.40
CA THR A 170 -18.34 -18.35 13.82
C THR A 170 -19.55 -18.68 14.70
N THR A 171 -20.03 -17.74 15.50
CA THR A 171 -21.11 -17.91 16.46
C THR A 171 -22.48 -17.50 15.91
N ASP A 172 -22.55 -16.89 14.74
CA ASP A 172 -23.80 -16.43 14.13
C ASP A 172 -24.47 -17.57 13.35
N GLU A 173 -25.46 -18.22 13.98
CA GLU A 173 -26.22 -19.34 13.41
C GLU A 173 -27.04 -18.97 12.18
N ALA A 174 -27.37 -17.69 11.99
CA ALA A 174 -28.10 -17.22 10.81
C ALA A 174 -27.22 -17.20 9.53
N ARG A 175 -25.90 -17.38 9.67
CA ARG A 175 -24.99 -17.44 8.53
C ARG A 175 -24.86 -18.82 7.94
N PHE A 176 -24.53 -18.85 6.65
CA PHE A 176 -24.24 -20.11 5.97
C PHE A 176 -23.11 -20.87 6.70
N GLU A 177 -23.28 -22.18 6.83
CA GLU A 177 -22.27 -23.06 7.45
C GLU A 177 -20.90 -22.90 6.81
N SER A 178 -20.84 -22.80 5.48
CA SER A 178 -19.58 -22.57 4.74
C SER A 178 -18.83 -21.31 5.19
N SER A 179 -19.57 -20.22 5.50
CA SER A 179 -18.95 -18.99 6.01
C SER A 179 -18.44 -19.16 7.42
N ARG A 180 -19.16 -19.89 8.28
CA ARG A 180 -18.72 -20.20 9.66
C ARG A 180 -17.48 -21.06 9.66
N LEU A 181 -17.45 -22.12 8.84
CA LEU A 181 -16.28 -23.00 8.70
C LEU A 181 -15.04 -22.23 8.19
N LEU A 182 -15.23 -21.32 7.19
CA LEU A 182 -14.16 -20.49 6.69
C LEU A 182 -13.64 -19.53 7.77
N ALA A 183 -14.52 -18.96 8.60
CA ALA A 183 -14.14 -18.10 9.72
C ALA A 183 -13.34 -18.87 10.80
N ILE A 184 -13.72 -20.12 11.11
CA ILE A 184 -12.97 -21.01 12.02
C ILE A 184 -11.55 -21.26 11.47
N THR A 185 -11.44 -21.59 10.18
CA THR A 185 -10.15 -21.79 9.50
C THR A 185 -9.30 -20.52 9.55
N ALA A 186 -9.89 -19.36 9.33
CA ALA A 186 -9.21 -18.07 9.38
C ALA A 186 -8.72 -17.73 10.81
N LEU A 187 -9.51 -18.06 11.85
CA LEU A 187 -9.10 -17.91 13.25
C LEU A 187 -7.90 -18.79 13.59
N GLY A 188 -7.87 -20.04 13.09
CA GLY A 188 -6.72 -20.93 13.28
C GLY A 188 -5.42 -20.36 12.72
N ARG A 189 -5.48 -19.65 11.59
CA ARG A 189 -4.32 -18.96 11.00
C ARG A 189 -3.86 -17.77 11.84
N SER A 190 -4.79 -16.96 12.36
CA SER A 190 -4.46 -15.78 13.17
C SER A 190 -3.83 -16.12 14.52
N SER A 191 -4.14 -17.26 15.12
CA SER A 191 -3.57 -17.71 16.39
C SER A 191 -2.18 -18.32 16.24
N SER A 192 -1.84 -18.90 15.08
CA SER A 192 -0.53 -19.49 14.82
C SER A 192 0.59 -18.50 14.52
N GLY A 193 0.25 -17.24 14.27
CA GLY A 193 1.22 -16.14 14.06
C GLY A 193 1.55 -15.32 15.31
N ALA A 194 0.99 -15.65 16.47
CA ALA A 194 1.17 -14.97 17.75
C ALA A 194 2.12 -15.70 18.72
N GLY A 195 2.99 -16.56 18.16
CA GLY A 195 4.04 -17.28 18.89
C GLY A 195 5.42 -16.68 18.67
#